data_988ddb1331a5391dc0ce4a3ad76f57a5
#
_entry.id   988ddb1331a5391dc0ce4a3ad76f57a5
#
_cell.length_a   1.000
_cell.length_b   1.000
_cell.length_c   1.000
_cell.angle_alpha   90.00
_cell.angle_beta   90.00
_cell.angle_gamma   90.00
#
_symmetry.space_group_name_H-M   'P 1'
#
loop_
_entity.id
_entity.type
_entity.pdbx_description
1 polymer ?
#
loop_
_entity_poly.entity_id
_entity_poly.type
_entity_poly.pdbx_seq_one_letter_code
_entity_poly.pdbx_strand_id
1 'polypeptide(L)'
;NLQLVGEEIVILRRDCVEGITANESRCKEEAESSIALSTVVAATFGYPKGVEVAHYCEKHRCNVKDAVVAMGLMTQEQAEILVDPFLMANPEKMAPIVARFKKELGILI
;
A
#
# COMPACT_ATOMS: atom_id res chain seq x y z
N ASN A 1 -18.01 32.47 14.13
CA ASN A 1 -18.83 32.20 15.26
C ASN A 1 -19.04 30.70 15.45
N LEU A 2 -18.74 30.22 16.65
CA LEU A 2 -18.74 28.78 16.99
C LEU A 2 -20.10 28.10 16.84
N GLN A 3 -21.18 28.82 17.08
CA GLN A 3 -22.53 28.29 16.93
C GLN A 3 -22.84 27.96 15.47
N LEU A 4 -22.52 28.83 14.53
CA LEU A 4 -22.70 28.60 13.10
C LEU A 4 -21.87 27.40 12.62
N VAL A 5 -20.62 27.28 13.07
CA VAL A 5 -19.78 26.13 12.75
C VAL A 5 -20.39 24.82 13.30
N GLY A 6 -20.92 24.83 14.53
CA GLY A 6 -21.59 23.68 15.11
C GLY A 6 -22.83 23.24 14.34
N GLU A 7 -23.64 24.20 13.90
CA GLU A 7 -24.84 23.93 13.08
C GLU A 7 -24.46 23.37 11.70
N GLU A 8 -23.46 23.94 11.05
CA GLU A 8 -22.96 23.46 9.75
C GLU A 8 -22.36 22.06 9.81
N ILE A 9 -21.69 21.70 10.90
CA ILE A 9 -21.18 20.32 11.11
C ILE A 9 -22.32 19.31 11.14
N VAL A 10 -23.43 19.63 11.79
CA VAL A 10 -24.61 18.77 11.83
C VAL A 10 -25.21 18.57 10.45
N ILE A 11 -25.32 19.67 9.68
CA ILE A 11 -25.81 19.64 8.29
C ILE A 11 -24.88 18.80 7.41
N LEU A 12 -23.58 19.02 7.49
CA LEU A 12 -22.58 18.27 6.76
C LEU A 12 -22.68 16.76 7.05
N ARG A 13 -22.81 16.39 8.33
CA ARG A 13 -23.00 15.00 8.72
C ARG A 13 -24.24 14.39 8.09
N ARG A 14 -25.39 15.06 8.23
CA ARG A 14 -26.68 14.54 7.78
C ARG A 14 -26.79 14.48 6.24
N ASP A 15 -26.33 15.52 5.55
CA ASP A 15 -26.60 15.71 4.13
C ASP A 15 -25.43 15.24 3.23
N CYS A 16 -24.26 15.02 3.80
CA CYS A 16 -23.07 14.61 3.05
C CYS A 16 -22.45 13.29 3.56
N VAL A 17 -22.23 13.16 4.87
CA VAL A 17 -21.50 12.02 5.43
C VAL A 17 -22.37 10.78 5.62
N GLU A 18 -23.60 10.98 6.15
CA GLU A 18 -24.55 9.88 6.32
C GLU A 18 -24.98 9.34 4.94
N GLY A 19 -24.91 8.04 4.78
CA GLY A 19 -25.22 7.35 3.52
C GLY A 19 -24.05 7.21 2.56
N ILE A 20 -22.84 7.67 2.89
CA ILE A 20 -21.63 7.35 2.11
C ILE A 20 -21.39 5.84 2.17
N THR A 21 -21.25 5.24 0.99
CA THR A 21 -20.86 3.85 0.83
C THR A 21 -19.59 3.76 -0.01
N ALA A 22 -18.71 2.81 0.29
CA ALA A 22 -17.51 2.60 -0.49
C ALA A 22 -17.83 1.85 -1.79
N ASN A 23 -17.23 2.29 -2.90
CA ASN A 23 -17.10 1.47 -4.09
C ASN A 23 -15.90 0.54 -3.89
N GLU A 24 -16.14 -0.65 -3.34
CA GLU A 24 -15.09 -1.57 -2.91
C GLU A 24 -14.17 -2.00 -4.06
N SER A 25 -14.72 -2.27 -5.25
CA SER A 25 -13.93 -2.66 -6.41
C SER A 25 -12.98 -1.54 -6.86
N ARG A 26 -13.48 -0.31 -6.92
CA ARG A 26 -12.67 0.86 -7.29
C ARG A 26 -11.59 1.14 -6.25
N CYS A 27 -11.93 1.08 -4.97
CA CYS A 27 -10.96 1.28 -3.88
C CYS A 27 -9.85 0.24 -3.93
N LYS A 28 -10.19 -1.02 -4.23
CA LYS A 28 -9.21 -2.10 -4.37
C LYS A 28 -8.27 -1.87 -5.55
N GLU A 29 -8.81 -1.56 -6.73
CA GLU A 29 -8.01 -1.25 -7.93
C GLU A 29 -7.03 -0.10 -7.68
N GLU A 30 -7.50 1.00 -7.10
CA GLU A 30 -6.66 2.16 -6.78
C GLU A 30 -5.55 1.82 -5.76
N ALA A 31 -5.88 1.03 -4.74
CA ALA A 31 -4.91 0.61 -3.74
C ALA A 31 -3.83 -0.32 -4.34
N GLU A 32 -4.22 -1.28 -5.18
CA GLU A 32 -3.31 -2.23 -5.83
C GLU A 32 -2.43 -1.57 -6.90
N SER A 33 -2.91 -0.52 -7.56
CA SER A 33 -2.15 0.23 -8.56
C SER A 33 -1.24 1.30 -7.95
N SER A 34 -1.33 1.54 -6.64
CA SER A 34 -0.58 2.60 -5.97
C SER A 34 0.92 2.31 -5.89
N ILE A 35 1.74 3.25 -6.35
CA ILE A 35 3.20 3.23 -6.19
C ILE A 35 3.59 3.27 -4.70
N ALA A 36 2.72 3.72 -3.81
CA ALA A 36 2.95 3.73 -2.37
C ALA A 36 3.26 2.32 -1.80
N LEU A 37 2.84 1.25 -2.48
CA LEU A 37 3.19 -0.12 -2.14
C LEU A 37 4.71 -0.41 -2.22
N SER A 38 5.50 0.43 -2.91
CA SER A 38 6.96 0.35 -2.89
C SER A 38 7.57 0.56 -1.49
N THR A 39 6.80 1.13 -0.56
CA THR A 39 7.18 1.26 0.85
C THR A 39 7.40 -0.11 1.50
N VAL A 40 6.61 -1.12 1.13
CA VAL A 40 6.79 -2.50 1.62
C VAL A 40 8.12 -3.08 1.12
N VAL A 41 8.47 -2.78 -0.14
CA VAL A 41 9.77 -3.16 -0.73
C VAL A 41 10.90 -2.47 0.02
N ALA A 42 10.75 -1.17 0.32
CA ALA A 42 11.72 -0.42 1.10
C ALA A 42 11.89 -0.99 2.51
N ALA A 43 10.80 -1.41 3.16
CA ALA A 43 10.85 -2.05 4.47
C ALA A 43 11.59 -3.40 4.46
N THR A 44 11.53 -4.13 3.35
CA THR A 44 12.14 -5.46 3.20
C THR A 44 13.59 -5.36 2.69
N PHE A 45 13.83 -4.66 1.60
CA PHE A 45 15.11 -4.62 0.88
C PHE A 45 15.92 -3.34 1.12
N GLY A 46 15.37 -2.39 1.88
CA GLY A 46 15.96 -1.07 2.12
C GLY A 46 15.42 0.01 1.18
N TYR A 47 15.54 1.25 1.63
CA TYR A 47 15.01 2.43 0.94
C TYR A 47 15.48 2.59 -0.52
N PRO A 48 16.78 2.40 -0.86
CA PRO A 48 17.24 2.52 -2.24
C PRO A 48 16.51 1.57 -3.19
N LYS A 49 16.22 0.35 -2.74
CA LYS A 49 15.51 -0.65 -3.55
C LYS A 49 14.03 -0.30 -3.75
N GLY A 50 13.39 0.29 -2.75
CA GLY A 50 12.04 0.84 -2.88
C GLY A 50 11.98 1.96 -3.92
N VAL A 51 12.97 2.84 -3.97
CA VAL A 51 13.09 3.89 -4.98
C VAL A 51 13.29 3.33 -6.38
N GLU A 52 14.17 2.33 -6.55
CA GLU A 52 14.37 1.66 -7.85
C GLU A 52 13.06 1.04 -8.38
N VAL A 53 12.30 0.37 -7.51
CA VAL A 53 10.99 -0.22 -7.87
C VAL A 53 10.00 0.86 -8.26
N ALA A 54 9.92 1.97 -7.52
CA ALA A 54 9.02 3.08 -7.84
C ALA A 54 9.34 3.67 -9.23
N HIS A 55 10.60 3.91 -9.53
CA HIS A 55 11.03 4.38 -10.85
C HIS A 55 10.77 3.37 -11.96
N TYR A 56 10.92 2.08 -11.66
CA TYR A 56 10.59 1.02 -12.62
C TYR A 56 9.10 1.03 -12.96
N CYS A 57 8.22 1.15 -11.94
CA CYS A 57 6.78 1.25 -12.13
C CYS A 57 6.39 2.46 -12.99
N GLU A 58 6.98 3.61 -12.72
CA GLU A 58 6.75 4.85 -13.48
C GLU A 58 7.14 4.71 -14.95
N LYS A 59 8.34 4.18 -15.20
CA LYS A 59 8.90 4.00 -16.54
C LYS A 59 8.12 2.98 -17.37
N HIS A 60 7.71 1.87 -16.76
CA HIS A 60 7.05 0.75 -17.44
C HIS A 60 5.53 0.76 -17.32
N ARG A 61 4.95 1.71 -16.57
CA ARG A 61 3.51 1.83 -16.32
C ARG A 61 2.90 0.54 -15.79
N CYS A 62 3.59 -0.11 -14.86
CA CYS A 62 3.16 -1.33 -14.19
C CYS A 62 2.96 -1.10 -12.69
N ASN A 63 2.28 -2.03 -12.03
CA ASN A 63 2.12 -2.00 -10.59
C ASN A 63 3.36 -2.52 -9.87
N VAL A 64 3.42 -2.33 -8.54
CA VAL A 64 4.58 -2.73 -7.72
C VAL A 64 4.75 -4.25 -7.70
N LYS A 65 3.66 -5.03 -7.71
CA LYS A 65 3.73 -6.51 -7.75
C LYS A 65 4.47 -7.00 -9.00
N ASP A 66 4.06 -6.49 -10.16
CA ASP A 66 4.69 -6.87 -11.43
C ASP A 66 6.15 -6.40 -11.50
N ALA A 67 6.42 -5.20 -11.00
CA ALA A 67 7.77 -4.65 -10.97
C ALA A 67 8.75 -5.50 -10.15
N VAL A 68 8.38 -5.90 -8.93
CA VAL A 68 9.26 -6.70 -8.07
C VAL A 68 9.55 -8.08 -8.62
N VAL A 69 8.59 -8.67 -9.34
CA VAL A 69 8.78 -9.95 -10.04
C VAL A 69 9.66 -9.76 -11.28
N ALA A 70 9.40 -8.76 -12.10
CA ALA A 70 10.19 -8.45 -13.29
C ALA A 70 11.65 -8.09 -12.96
N MET A 71 11.88 -7.43 -11.83
CA MET A 71 13.23 -7.10 -11.34
C MET A 71 13.91 -8.29 -10.63
N GLY A 72 13.24 -9.43 -10.50
CA GLY A 72 13.79 -10.64 -9.86
C GLY A 72 14.02 -10.50 -8.35
N LEU A 73 13.32 -9.58 -7.68
CA LEU A 73 13.46 -9.37 -6.24
C LEU A 73 12.72 -10.42 -5.43
N MET A 74 11.62 -10.93 -5.95
CA MET A 74 10.82 -11.98 -5.32
C MET A 74 10.01 -12.76 -6.35
N THR A 75 9.51 -13.94 -5.94
CA THR A 75 8.60 -14.73 -6.78
C THR A 75 7.21 -14.11 -6.81
N GLN A 76 6.38 -14.56 -7.77
CA GLN A 76 4.98 -14.13 -7.88
C GLN A 76 4.20 -14.40 -6.57
N GLU A 77 4.37 -15.60 -5.99
CA GLU A 77 3.71 -15.97 -4.74
C GLU A 77 4.13 -15.09 -3.57
N GLN A 78 5.43 -14.78 -3.48
CA GLN A 78 5.96 -13.87 -2.46
C GLN A 78 5.43 -12.44 -2.64
N ALA A 79 5.34 -11.96 -3.88
CA ALA A 79 4.80 -10.64 -4.19
C ALA A 79 3.32 -10.51 -3.81
N GLU A 80 2.53 -11.55 -4.03
CA GLU A 80 1.11 -11.55 -3.64
C GLU A 80 0.91 -11.48 -2.13
N ILE A 81 1.79 -12.11 -1.36
CA ILE A 81 1.72 -12.07 0.10
C ILE A 81 2.23 -10.73 0.65
N LEU A 82 3.38 -10.25 0.15
CA LEU A 82 4.06 -9.11 0.72
C LEU A 82 3.51 -7.77 0.23
N VAL A 83 3.22 -7.68 -1.07
CA VAL A 83 2.70 -6.45 -1.71
C VAL A 83 1.17 -6.47 -1.69
N ASP A 84 0.61 -6.42 -0.50
CA ASP A 84 -0.82 -6.41 -0.24
C ASP A 84 -1.21 -5.10 0.47
N PRO A 85 -2.14 -4.29 -0.10
CA PRO A 85 -2.60 -3.05 0.53
C PRO A 85 -3.19 -3.27 1.94
N PHE A 86 -3.88 -4.38 2.17
CA PHE A 86 -4.45 -4.70 3.48
C PHE A 86 -3.37 -5.05 4.50
N LEU A 87 -2.29 -5.69 4.09
CA LEU A 87 -1.15 -5.97 4.94
C LEU A 87 -0.44 -4.66 5.33
N MET A 88 -0.24 -3.76 4.35
CA MET A 88 0.38 -2.45 4.58
C MET A 88 -0.45 -1.57 5.53
N ALA A 89 -1.78 -1.69 5.48
CA ALA A 89 -2.70 -1.00 6.40
C ALA A 89 -2.69 -1.59 7.83
N ASN A 90 -2.02 -2.72 8.05
CA ASN A 90 -1.96 -3.38 9.35
C ASN A 90 -0.49 -3.66 9.75
N PRO A 91 0.18 -2.68 10.38
CA PRO A 91 1.61 -2.78 10.73
C PRO A 91 1.94 -3.97 11.65
N GLU A 92 1.05 -4.32 12.55
CA GLU A 92 1.25 -5.45 13.48
C GLU A 92 1.33 -6.80 12.75
N LYS A 93 0.55 -6.97 11.70
CA LYS A 93 0.61 -8.16 10.83
C LYS A 93 1.75 -8.09 9.84
N MET A 94 2.09 -6.90 9.37
CA MET A 94 3.15 -6.68 8.39
C MET A 94 4.53 -6.99 8.96
N ALA A 95 4.83 -6.55 10.18
CA ALA A 95 6.14 -6.67 10.79
C ALA A 95 6.70 -8.13 10.83
N PRO A 96 5.95 -9.13 11.32
CA PRO A 96 6.43 -10.51 11.33
C PRO A 96 6.59 -11.11 9.92
N ILE A 97 5.75 -10.70 8.97
CA ILE A 97 5.85 -11.17 7.58
C ILE A 97 7.12 -10.61 6.93
N VAL A 98 7.37 -9.31 7.07
CA VAL A 98 8.61 -8.68 6.58
C VAL A 98 9.84 -9.32 7.20
N ALA A 99 9.83 -9.59 8.51
CA ALA A 99 10.95 -10.27 9.20
C ALA A 99 11.20 -11.68 8.65
N ARG A 100 10.13 -12.45 8.39
CA ARG A 100 10.21 -13.76 7.76
C ARG A 100 10.84 -13.68 6.37
N PHE A 101 10.36 -12.79 5.52
CA PHE A 101 10.88 -12.61 4.16
C PHE A 101 12.34 -12.17 4.14
N LYS A 102 12.75 -11.27 5.04
CA LYS A 102 14.16 -10.89 5.19
C LYS A 102 15.04 -12.11 5.47
N LYS A 103 14.58 -13.00 6.35
CA LYS A 103 15.30 -14.24 6.69
C LYS A 103 15.34 -15.21 5.50
N GLU A 104 14.21 -15.43 4.83
CA GLU A 104 14.11 -16.33 3.67
C GLU A 104 14.96 -15.86 2.48
N LEU A 105 15.00 -14.56 2.23
CA LEU A 105 15.76 -13.96 1.14
C LEU A 105 17.22 -13.67 1.48
N GLY A 106 17.66 -14.00 2.72
CA GLY A 106 19.05 -13.79 3.15
C GLY A 106 19.46 -12.33 3.25
N ILE A 107 18.50 -11.43 3.45
CA ILE A 107 18.75 -9.99 3.59
C ILE A 107 19.22 -9.75 5.03
N LEU A 108 20.52 -9.46 5.17
CA LEU A 108 21.13 -9.08 6.45
C LEU A 108 20.60 -7.70 6.87
N ILE A 109 20.18 -7.64 8.11
CA ILE A 109 19.77 -6.39 8.77
C ILE A 109 21.02 -5.60 9.18
#